data_c0f20cb75f694cae54dfc2effed51722
#
_entry.id   c0f20cb75f694cae54dfc2effed51722
#
_cell.length_a   1.000
_cell.length_b   1.000
_cell.length_c   1.000
_cell.angle_alpha   90.00
_cell.angle_beta   90.00
_cell.angle_gamma   90.00
#
_symmetry.space_group_name_H-M   'P 1'
#
loop_
_entity.id
_entity.type
_entity.pdbx_description
1 polymer ?
#
loop_
_entity_poly.entity_id
_entity_poly.type
_entity_poly.pdbx_seq_one_letter_code
_entity_poly.pdbx_strand_id
1 'polypeptide(L)'
;MTGGKKFWRSIEEYQRSDGFGEMLKSEFPSIFELWKVDRRELLRVMGASLALAGMTGCKPTRSDEAVPFVNRPESYIKGRTDHYATAVLFDGFAQPVLATCVAGRPIKLDGNPEHPAFRGGSTPFMQAAILDLYDPDRSQEPLAGGNPASWADFDGEMAKWRSEWQRSGGAGLRLLIGPTTSPTMLRQIAELRSALPHARVHLFDPLSGYGGETQQQFRPKLEAAQVVVSLDDDLLGPGAMQAINARAWGDRHGDAPREQRMRLLMAETTPTQTGAKADRRLGIPPSRLAMLAQAIAGGGEVTLTEAELGWAKEARKALQGARGRSLMTVGRFAPPQLHALALQVNQMLGNVGHTCEIAAPLGFVPGPGESFLDLVRDIEARRVSALFVLAPNPVYQAPGDVPFAEICAKVPLRVHAGLHVDETAAVSNWHLPISQSLEDWSDARSPDGLATIIQPVVRPM
;
A
#
# COMPACT_ATOMS: atom_id res chain seq x y z
N MET A 1 35.16 2.60 43.21
CA MET A 1 34.29 1.60 42.61
C MET A 1 32.99 2.30 42.17
N THR A 2 32.96 2.82 40.96
CA THR A 2 31.78 3.53 40.41
C THR A 2 30.96 2.51 39.67
N GLY A 3 29.84 2.12 40.26
CA GLY A 3 28.85 1.24 39.63
C GLY A 3 28.16 1.94 38.47
N GLY A 4 28.68 1.78 37.26
CA GLY A 4 27.97 2.18 36.04
C GLY A 4 26.69 1.36 35.91
N LYS A 5 25.61 1.99 35.49
CA LYS A 5 24.37 1.30 35.15
C LYS A 5 24.66 0.19 34.15
N LYS A 6 24.37 -1.08 34.52
CA LYS A 6 24.44 -2.21 33.60
C LYS A 6 23.20 -2.19 32.73
N PHE A 7 23.40 -2.13 31.40
CA PHE A 7 22.34 -2.32 30.42
C PHE A 7 22.47 -3.74 29.87
N TRP A 8 21.35 -4.45 29.78
CA TRP A 8 21.28 -5.79 29.20
C TRP A 8 20.70 -5.67 27.77
N ARG A 9 21.16 -6.51 26.85
CA ARG A 9 20.78 -6.50 25.45
C ARG A 9 19.65 -7.49 25.14
N SER A 10 19.48 -8.48 26.05
CA SER A 10 18.41 -9.48 25.93
C SER A 10 17.93 -9.93 27.30
N ILE A 11 16.81 -10.63 27.35
CA ILE A 11 16.23 -11.20 28.58
C ILE A 11 17.13 -12.32 29.10
N GLU A 12 17.74 -13.12 28.22
CA GLU A 12 18.65 -14.22 28.55
C GLU A 12 19.93 -13.69 29.21
N GLU A 13 20.46 -12.55 28.75
CA GLU A 13 21.59 -11.87 29.40
C GLU A 13 21.22 -11.36 30.80
N TYR A 14 20.01 -10.81 30.95
CA TYR A 14 19.49 -10.37 32.23
C TYR A 14 19.31 -11.52 33.21
N GLN A 15 18.76 -12.63 32.77
CA GLN A 15 18.48 -13.83 33.56
C GLN A 15 19.76 -14.66 33.82
N ARG A 16 20.88 -14.36 33.13
CA ARG A 16 22.13 -15.14 33.19
C ARG A 16 21.88 -16.62 32.89
N SER A 17 21.05 -16.91 31.86
CA SER A 17 20.71 -18.28 31.51
C SER A 17 21.97 -19.09 31.13
N ASP A 18 22.04 -20.33 31.61
CA ASP A 18 23.10 -21.26 31.25
C ASP A 18 23.04 -21.49 29.73
N GLY A 19 24.20 -21.31 29.05
CA GLY A 19 24.30 -21.45 27.58
C GLY A 19 24.23 -20.15 26.81
N PHE A 20 23.87 -18.98 27.39
CA PHE A 20 23.85 -17.69 26.70
C PHE A 20 25.19 -17.35 26.02
N GLY A 21 26.31 -17.64 26.73
CA GLY A 21 27.65 -17.43 26.20
C GLY A 21 27.99 -18.34 24.98
N GLU A 22 27.49 -19.57 24.96
CA GLU A 22 27.68 -20.50 23.85
C GLU A 22 26.81 -20.10 22.62
N MET A 23 25.59 -19.67 22.86
CA MET A 23 24.71 -19.13 21.84
C MET A 23 25.31 -17.88 21.16
N LEU A 24 25.83 -16.95 21.97
CA LEU A 24 26.48 -15.72 21.46
C LEU A 24 27.74 -16.04 20.64
N LYS A 25 28.48 -17.06 21.02
CA LYS A 25 29.69 -17.51 20.33
C LYS A 25 29.34 -18.21 19.01
N SER A 26 28.21 -18.92 18.93
CA SER A 26 27.77 -19.57 17.69
C SER A 26 27.18 -18.60 16.69
N GLU A 27 26.40 -17.62 17.14
CA GLU A 27 25.75 -16.65 16.28
C GLU A 27 26.66 -15.48 15.87
N PHE A 28 27.57 -15.06 16.77
CA PHE A 28 28.43 -13.89 16.55
C PHE A 28 29.89 -14.19 16.91
N PRO A 29 30.58 -15.13 16.26
CA PRO A 29 31.94 -15.53 16.63
C PRO A 29 32.94 -14.36 16.59
N SER A 30 32.83 -13.46 15.65
CA SER A 30 33.70 -12.28 15.51
C SER A 30 33.53 -11.23 16.64
N ILE A 31 32.31 -11.10 17.18
CA ILE A 31 32.02 -10.19 18.30
C ILE A 31 32.47 -10.78 19.63
N PHE A 32 32.38 -12.11 19.78
CA PHE A 32 32.82 -12.79 21.01
C PHE A 32 34.34 -12.75 21.20
N GLU A 33 35.09 -12.74 20.13
CA GLU A 33 36.56 -12.56 20.17
C GLU A 33 36.92 -11.12 20.58
N LEU A 34 36.18 -10.12 20.14
CA LEU A 34 36.37 -8.70 20.53
C LEU A 34 36.07 -8.43 21.99
N TRP A 35 35.27 -9.23 22.68
CA TRP A 35 34.95 -9.07 24.08
C TRP A 35 36.09 -9.53 25.05
N LYS A 36 37.06 -10.27 24.53
CA LYS A 36 38.28 -10.68 25.29
C LYS A 36 39.41 -9.67 25.20
N VAL A 37 39.23 -8.65 24.35
CA VAL A 37 40.31 -7.65 24.12
C VAL A 37 40.39 -6.66 25.27
N ASP A 38 41.58 -6.50 25.84
CA ASP A 38 41.87 -5.52 26.89
C ASP A 38 41.70 -4.09 26.34
N ARG A 39 41.29 -3.15 27.19
CA ARG A 39 41.04 -1.74 26.81
C ARG A 39 42.17 -1.09 26.01
N ARG A 40 43.42 -1.46 26.32
CA ARG A 40 44.59 -0.97 25.57
C ARG A 40 44.65 -1.50 24.15
N GLU A 41 44.26 -2.74 23.95
CA GLU A 41 44.23 -3.39 22.64
C GLU A 41 43.08 -2.88 21.81
N LEU A 42 41.91 -2.65 22.43
CA LEU A 42 40.74 -2.01 21.79
C LEU A 42 41.06 -0.61 21.28
N LEU A 43 41.77 0.21 22.11
CA LEU A 43 42.18 1.55 21.68
C LEU A 43 43.24 1.53 20.59
N ARG A 44 44.13 0.51 20.56
CA ARG A 44 45.08 0.33 19.44
C ARG A 44 44.39 -0.07 18.17
N VAL A 45 43.41 -0.97 18.22
CA VAL A 45 42.62 -1.39 17.06
C VAL A 45 41.74 -0.25 16.56
N MET A 46 41.09 0.52 17.46
CA MET A 46 40.36 1.71 17.08
C MET A 46 41.26 2.80 16.47
N GLY A 47 42.46 3.01 17.04
CA GLY A 47 43.43 3.95 16.49
C GLY A 47 43.97 3.52 15.13
N ALA A 48 44.22 2.23 14.93
CA ALA A 48 44.61 1.66 13.64
C ALA A 48 43.46 1.74 12.61
N SER A 49 42.20 1.47 13.04
CA SER A 49 41.02 1.58 12.19
C SER A 49 40.74 3.02 11.76
N LEU A 50 40.92 4.00 12.65
CA LEU A 50 40.80 5.43 12.33
C LEU A 50 41.94 5.90 11.40
N ALA A 51 43.17 5.41 11.58
CA ALA A 51 44.28 5.69 10.69
C ALA A 51 44.06 5.08 9.30
N LEU A 52 43.54 3.83 9.21
CA LEU A 52 43.17 3.20 7.96
C LEU A 52 41.97 3.93 7.28
N ALA A 53 40.95 4.31 8.06
CA ALA A 53 39.82 5.08 7.54
C ALA A 53 40.25 6.46 7.04
N GLY A 54 41.21 7.11 7.72
CA GLY A 54 41.81 8.37 7.27
C GLY A 54 42.63 8.21 5.99
N MET A 55 43.34 7.09 5.81
CA MET A 55 44.08 6.81 4.56
C MET A 55 43.18 6.34 3.41
N THR A 56 42.06 5.67 3.69
CA THR A 56 41.08 5.29 2.66
C THR A 56 40.08 6.41 2.33
N GLY A 57 39.90 7.38 3.26
CA GLY A 57 39.04 8.56 3.04
C GLY A 57 39.57 9.53 1.97
N CYS A 58 40.83 9.38 1.54
CA CYS A 58 41.40 10.14 0.43
C CYS A 58 41.35 9.42 -0.93
N LYS A 59 40.63 8.31 -1.07
CA LYS A 59 40.27 7.88 -2.42
C LYS A 59 39.32 8.94 -2.97
N PRO A 60 39.67 9.62 -4.08
CA PRO A 60 38.67 10.42 -4.79
C PRO A 60 37.48 9.49 -4.98
N THR A 61 36.32 9.86 -4.46
CA THR A 61 35.04 9.31 -4.94
C THR A 61 35.21 9.09 -6.42
N ARG A 62 34.95 7.86 -6.92
CA ARG A 62 34.90 7.61 -8.35
C ARG A 62 34.28 8.86 -8.95
N SER A 63 35.07 9.57 -9.78
CA SER A 63 34.49 10.61 -10.59
C SER A 63 33.47 9.88 -11.45
N ASP A 64 32.22 9.89 -11.03
CA ASP A 64 31.14 9.55 -11.92
C ASP A 64 31.41 10.44 -13.12
N GLU A 65 31.71 9.83 -14.27
CA GLU A 65 31.92 10.57 -15.49
C GLU A 65 30.68 11.44 -15.65
N ALA A 66 30.86 12.76 -15.53
CA ALA A 66 29.77 13.69 -15.68
C ALA A 66 29.32 13.59 -17.15
N VAL A 67 28.28 12.78 -17.38
CA VAL A 67 27.66 12.65 -18.70
C VAL A 67 27.08 14.03 -19.03
N PRO A 68 27.58 14.73 -20.05
CA PRO A 68 27.05 16.04 -20.40
C PRO A 68 25.63 15.90 -20.89
N PHE A 69 24.79 16.89 -20.57
CA PHE A 69 23.43 16.95 -21.13
C PHE A 69 23.50 16.93 -22.66
N VAL A 70 22.75 16.06 -23.30
CA VAL A 70 22.54 16.06 -24.76
C VAL A 70 21.76 17.33 -25.16
N ASN A 71 20.71 17.66 -24.34
CA ASN A 71 19.97 18.93 -24.44
C ASN A 71 19.83 19.52 -23.03
N ARG A 72 20.64 20.53 -22.73
CA ARG A 72 20.57 21.21 -21.44
C ARG A 72 19.32 22.10 -21.39
N PRO A 73 18.42 21.93 -20.38
CA PRO A 73 17.31 22.85 -20.19
C PRO A 73 17.85 24.29 -19.97
N GLU A 74 17.21 25.29 -20.55
CA GLU A 74 17.62 26.70 -20.40
C GLU A 74 17.58 27.16 -18.94
N SER A 75 16.65 26.60 -18.15
CA SER A 75 16.46 26.89 -16.72
C SER A 75 17.44 26.18 -15.79
N TYR A 76 18.30 25.29 -16.31
CA TYR A 76 19.23 24.53 -15.47
C TYR A 76 20.32 25.40 -14.86
N ILE A 77 20.37 25.42 -13.53
CA ILE A 77 21.43 26.06 -12.75
C ILE A 77 22.18 24.95 -12.00
N LYS A 78 23.49 24.85 -12.20
CA LYS A 78 24.35 23.85 -11.56
C LYS A 78 24.23 23.97 -10.02
N GLY A 79 23.93 22.84 -9.36
CA GLY A 79 23.79 22.77 -7.91
C GLY A 79 22.42 23.20 -7.36
N ARG A 80 21.50 23.62 -8.23
CA ARG A 80 20.10 23.87 -7.87
C ARG A 80 19.28 22.61 -8.05
N THR A 81 18.42 22.31 -7.07
CA THR A 81 17.39 21.27 -7.18
C THR A 81 16.14 21.84 -7.82
N ASP A 82 15.52 21.07 -8.70
CA ASP A 82 14.19 21.36 -9.24
C ASP A 82 13.16 20.48 -8.54
N HIS A 83 11.94 21.02 -8.38
CA HIS A 83 10.83 20.31 -7.72
C HIS A 83 9.65 20.22 -8.66
N TYR A 84 9.12 19.01 -8.84
CA TYR A 84 7.97 18.75 -9.70
C TYR A 84 6.84 18.15 -8.87
N ALA A 85 5.67 18.81 -8.93
CA ALA A 85 4.46 18.27 -8.32
C ALA A 85 3.91 17.15 -9.21
N THR A 86 3.79 15.95 -8.66
CA THR A 86 3.24 14.78 -9.34
C THR A 86 2.54 13.87 -8.31
N ALA A 87 2.24 12.64 -8.67
CA ALA A 87 1.77 11.64 -7.73
C ALA A 87 2.36 10.27 -8.06
N VAL A 88 2.43 9.41 -7.04
CA VAL A 88 2.67 7.98 -7.19
C VAL A 88 1.39 7.21 -6.87
N LEU A 89 1.26 6.01 -7.39
CA LEU A 89 0.09 5.18 -7.14
C LEU A 89 0.32 4.27 -5.93
N PHE A 90 -0.68 4.21 -5.05
CA PHE A 90 -0.74 3.24 -3.97
C PHE A 90 -2.18 2.74 -3.83
N ASP A 91 -2.37 1.43 -3.97
CA ASP A 91 -3.69 0.80 -3.89
C ASP A 91 -4.71 1.43 -4.87
N GLY A 92 -4.26 1.78 -6.07
CA GLY A 92 -5.07 2.43 -7.11
C GLY A 92 -5.40 3.91 -6.88
N PHE A 93 -4.92 4.51 -5.78
CA PHE A 93 -5.11 5.93 -5.46
C PHE A 93 -3.86 6.76 -5.72
N ALA A 94 -4.07 7.98 -6.20
CA ALA A 94 -3.00 8.96 -6.30
C ALA A 94 -2.53 9.39 -4.91
N GLN A 95 -1.22 9.30 -4.67
CA GLN A 95 -0.53 9.83 -3.51
C GLN A 95 0.29 11.03 -3.97
N PRO A 96 -0.12 12.27 -3.67
CA PRO A 96 0.50 13.48 -4.21
C PRO A 96 1.89 13.72 -3.60
N VAL A 97 2.89 13.87 -4.46
CA VAL A 97 4.28 14.07 -4.07
C VAL A 97 4.91 15.26 -4.78
N LEU A 98 5.97 15.79 -4.16
CA LEU A 98 6.97 16.63 -4.80
C LEU A 98 8.20 15.78 -5.10
N ALA A 99 8.50 15.60 -6.36
CA ALA A 99 9.72 14.95 -6.81
C ALA A 99 10.87 15.97 -6.85
N THR A 100 11.88 15.77 -6.02
CA THR A 100 13.11 16.56 -6.02
C THR A 100 14.06 15.98 -7.04
N CYS A 101 14.48 16.79 -8.02
CA CYS A 101 15.36 16.40 -9.11
C CYS A 101 16.68 17.15 -9.04
N VAL A 102 17.78 16.43 -9.28
CA VAL A 102 19.10 17.00 -9.45
C VAL A 102 19.61 16.63 -10.84
N ALA A 103 19.95 17.62 -11.66
CA ALA A 103 20.38 17.43 -13.03
C ALA A 103 19.43 16.55 -13.86
N GLY A 104 18.12 16.73 -13.69
CA GLY A 104 17.09 15.96 -14.39
C GLY A 104 16.84 14.55 -13.83
N ARG A 105 17.48 14.15 -12.73
CA ARG A 105 17.27 12.85 -12.07
C ARG A 105 16.46 13.03 -10.79
N PRO A 106 15.30 12.40 -10.66
CA PRO A 106 14.58 12.34 -9.40
C PRO A 106 15.43 11.62 -8.35
N ILE A 107 15.57 12.23 -7.18
CA ILE A 107 16.37 11.68 -6.07
C ILE A 107 15.58 11.49 -4.79
N LYS A 108 14.43 12.14 -4.69
CA LYS A 108 13.58 12.08 -3.50
C LYS A 108 12.13 12.39 -3.84
N LEU A 109 11.21 11.74 -3.11
CA LEU A 109 9.79 12.04 -3.14
C LEU A 109 9.36 12.49 -1.73
N ASP A 110 8.82 13.69 -1.63
CA ASP A 110 8.23 14.23 -0.41
C ASP A 110 6.71 14.42 -0.61
N GLY A 111 5.94 14.45 0.47
CA GLY A 111 4.51 14.76 0.38
C GLY A 111 4.29 16.19 -0.15
N ASN A 112 3.30 16.38 -1.02
CA ASN A 112 2.97 17.70 -1.55
C ASN A 112 2.26 18.56 -0.49
N PRO A 113 2.85 19.67 -0.01
CA PRO A 113 2.24 20.54 1.00
C PRO A 113 1.02 21.31 0.49
N GLU A 114 0.93 21.54 -0.83
CA GLU A 114 -0.19 22.27 -1.45
C GLU A 114 -1.45 21.38 -1.62
N HIS A 115 -1.33 20.08 -1.45
CA HIS A 115 -2.51 19.21 -1.54
C HIS A 115 -3.39 19.36 -0.30
N PRO A 116 -4.70 19.66 -0.47
CA PRO A 116 -5.57 20.06 0.64
C PRO A 116 -5.73 19.03 1.75
N ALA A 117 -5.77 17.74 1.41
CA ALA A 117 -5.92 16.65 2.38
C ALA A 117 -4.57 16.15 2.94
N PHE A 118 -3.56 16.00 2.08
CA PHE A 118 -2.26 15.46 2.49
C PHE A 118 -1.39 16.48 3.22
N ARG A 119 -1.43 17.75 2.82
CA ARG A 119 -0.74 18.89 3.47
C ARG A 119 0.72 18.58 3.82
N GLY A 120 1.45 17.98 2.87
CA GLY A 120 2.83 17.54 3.04
C GLY A 120 3.01 16.19 3.75
N GLY A 121 1.93 15.52 4.15
CA GLY A 121 1.99 14.16 4.69
C GLY A 121 2.54 13.18 3.64
N SER A 122 3.43 12.30 4.08
CA SER A 122 3.98 11.22 3.23
C SER A 122 4.09 9.92 4.01
N THR A 123 4.16 8.82 3.28
CA THR A 123 4.36 7.49 3.84
C THR A 123 5.70 6.91 3.38
N PRO A 124 6.25 5.88 4.05
CA PRO A 124 7.41 5.16 3.55
C PRO A 124 7.21 4.62 2.12
N PHE A 125 5.99 4.18 1.77
CA PHE A 125 5.66 3.69 0.43
C PHE A 125 5.75 4.78 -0.62
N MET A 126 5.22 5.99 -0.33
CA MET A 126 5.35 7.14 -1.23
C MET A 126 6.81 7.50 -1.49
N GLN A 127 7.64 7.49 -0.44
CA GLN A 127 9.06 7.81 -0.57
C GLN A 127 9.85 6.69 -1.26
N ALA A 128 9.52 5.43 -1.00
CA ALA A 128 10.18 4.28 -1.59
C ALA A 128 9.81 4.05 -3.07
N ALA A 129 8.70 4.61 -3.55
CA ALA A 129 8.28 4.45 -4.95
C ALA A 129 9.31 4.92 -5.98
N ILE A 130 10.27 5.76 -5.57
CA ILE A 130 11.38 6.16 -6.44
C ILE A 130 12.35 4.99 -6.72
N LEU A 131 12.39 3.98 -5.87
CA LEU A 131 13.30 2.83 -6.04
C LEU A 131 12.90 2.01 -7.27
N ASP A 132 11.60 1.87 -7.54
CA ASP A 132 11.11 1.19 -8.73
C ASP A 132 11.59 1.85 -10.03
N LEU A 133 11.83 3.18 -10.00
CA LEU A 133 12.35 3.90 -11.16
C LEU A 133 13.77 3.44 -11.55
N TYR A 134 14.59 3.13 -10.56
CA TYR A 134 16.00 2.76 -10.72
C TYR A 134 16.28 1.28 -10.55
N ASP A 135 15.24 0.46 -10.49
CA ASP A 135 15.38 -0.98 -10.36
C ASP A 135 15.99 -1.57 -11.66
N PRO A 136 17.18 -2.20 -11.59
CA PRO A 136 17.82 -2.78 -12.77
C PRO A 136 17.10 -4.00 -13.33
N ASP A 137 16.20 -4.62 -12.54
CA ASP A 137 15.45 -5.81 -12.93
C ASP A 137 14.14 -5.46 -13.67
N ARG A 138 13.91 -4.17 -13.95
CA ARG A 138 12.76 -3.72 -14.73
C ARG A 138 12.79 -4.26 -16.16
N SER A 139 11.62 -4.64 -16.61
CA SER A 139 11.39 -5.05 -18.00
C SER A 139 11.58 -3.90 -18.98
N GLN A 140 12.36 -4.10 -20.04
CA GLN A 140 12.70 -3.05 -21.00
C GLN A 140 12.11 -3.27 -22.38
N GLU A 141 11.79 -4.52 -22.75
CA GLU A 141 11.28 -4.90 -24.05
C GLU A 141 10.15 -5.93 -23.95
N PRO A 142 9.25 -5.99 -24.96
CA PRO A 142 8.26 -7.03 -25.03
C PRO A 142 8.90 -8.43 -25.11
N LEU A 143 8.27 -9.41 -24.44
CA LEU A 143 8.68 -10.82 -24.54
C LEU A 143 7.54 -11.65 -25.14
N ALA A 144 7.86 -12.50 -26.11
CA ALA A 144 6.97 -13.52 -26.67
C ALA A 144 7.47 -14.92 -26.25
N GLY A 145 6.69 -15.64 -25.44
CA GLY A 145 7.09 -16.93 -24.90
C GLY A 145 8.43 -16.89 -24.14
N GLY A 146 8.71 -15.78 -23.45
CA GLY A 146 9.94 -15.56 -22.69
C GLY A 146 11.14 -15.08 -23.53
N ASN A 147 11.00 -14.91 -24.85
CA ASN A 147 12.07 -14.43 -25.73
C ASN A 147 11.80 -12.96 -26.12
N PRO A 148 12.86 -12.16 -26.29
CA PRO A 148 12.75 -10.79 -26.78
C PRO A 148 11.93 -10.69 -28.08
N ALA A 149 11.03 -9.73 -28.13
CA ALA A 149 10.15 -9.46 -29.26
C ALA A 149 9.98 -7.95 -29.45
N SER A 150 9.41 -7.55 -30.58
CA SER A 150 9.12 -6.15 -30.84
C SER A 150 7.63 -5.81 -30.59
N TRP A 151 7.35 -4.52 -30.41
CA TRP A 151 5.96 -4.01 -30.39
C TRP A 151 5.22 -4.31 -31.72
N ALA A 152 5.94 -4.31 -32.85
CA ALA A 152 5.35 -4.65 -34.15
C ALA A 152 4.91 -6.11 -34.22
N ASP A 153 5.66 -7.04 -33.59
CA ASP A 153 5.29 -8.45 -33.50
C ASP A 153 4.02 -8.61 -32.66
N PHE A 154 3.95 -7.90 -31.51
CA PHE A 154 2.77 -7.88 -30.67
C PHE A 154 1.55 -7.33 -31.40
N ASP A 155 1.68 -6.19 -32.10
CA ASP A 155 0.60 -5.59 -32.87
C ASP A 155 0.10 -6.51 -33.98
N GLY A 156 1.03 -7.22 -34.65
CA GLY A 156 0.72 -8.24 -35.65
C GLY A 156 -0.08 -9.41 -35.10
N GLU A 157 0.25 -9.85 -33.89
CA GLU A 157 -0.53 -10.91 -33.21
C GLU A 157 -1.91 -10.39 -32.78
N MET A 158 -1.98 -9.18 -32.21
CA MET A 158 -3.25 -8.57 -31.79
C MET A 158 -4.19 -8.28 -32.95
N ALA A 159 -3.66 -7.98 -34.15
CA ALA A 159 -4.46 -7.78 -35.33
C ALA A 159 -5.29 -9.02 -35.72
N LYS A 160 -4.74 -10.23 -35.51
CA LYS A 160 -5.44 -11.49 -35.74
C LYS A 160 -6.62 -11.65 -34.78
N TRP A 161 -6.39 -11.39 -33.49
CA TRP A 161 -7.39 -11.50 -32.41
C TRP A 161 -8.49 -10.42 -32.53
N ARG A 162 -8.14 -9.21 -32.94
CA ARG A 162 -9.08 -8.08 -33.10
C ARG A 162 -10.27 -8.41 -33.98
N SER A 163 -10.02 -9.07 -35.10
CA SER A 163 -11.10 -9.48 -36.02
C SER A 163 -12.05 -10.48 -35.38
N GLU A 164 -11.57 -11.37 -34.56
CA GLU A 164 -12.37 -12.33 -33.79
C GLU A 164 -13.23 -11.62 -32.74
N TRP A 165 -12.62 -10.72 -31.96
CA TRP A 165 -13.33 -9.97 -30.93
C TRP A 165 -14.41 -9.06 -31.51
N GLN A 166 -14.15 -8.44 -32.66
CA GLN A 166 -15.18 -7.63 -33.36
C GLN A 166 -16.37 -8.48 -33.81
N ARG A 167 -16.13 -9.68 -34.35
CA ARG A 167 -17.19 -10.59 -34.77
C ARG A 167 -18.01 -11.16 -33.62
N SER A 168 -17.36 -11.49 -32.54
CA SER A 168 -17.97 -12.11 -31.34
C SER A 168 -18.49 -11.11 -30.31
N GLY A 169 -18.30 -9.78 -30.56
CA GLY A 169 -18.57 -8.76 -29.54
C GLY A 169 -17.69 -8.90 -28.29
N GLY A 170 -16.49 -9.47 -28.44
CA GLY A 170 -15.56 -9.71 -27.34
C GLY A 170 -15.85 -10.96 -26.50
N ALA A 171 -16.65 -11.90 -27.00
CA ALA A 171 -16.87 -13.17 -26.33
C ALA A 171 -15.52 -13.90 -26.11
N GLY A 172 -15.27 -14.35 -24.88
CA GLY A 172 -14.01 -15.00 -24.50
C GLY A 172 -12.86 -14.04 -24.18
N LEU A 173 -12.99 -12.72 -24.38
CA LEU A 173 -12.01 -11.72 -23.95
C LEU A 173 -12.24 -11.36 -22.47
N ARG A 174 -11.18 -11.45 -21.68
CA ARG A 174 -11.16 -11.07 -20.27
C ARG A 174 -9.98 -10.14 -19.98
N LEU A 175 -10.23 -9.12 -19.19
CA LEU A 175 -9.20 -8.26 -18.61
C LEU A 175 -9.21 -8.48 -17.10
N LEU A 176 -8.04 -8.70 -16.51
CA LEU A 176 -7.83 -8.74 -15.08
C LEU A 176 -7.03 -7.51 -14.70
N ILE A 177 -7.66 -6.58 -13.97
CA ILE A 177 -7.04 -5.31 -13.57
C ILE A 177 -6.86 -5.23 -12.06
N GLY A 178 -5.87 -4.49 -11.62
CA GLY A 178 -5.73 -4.07 -10.22
C GLY A 178 -6.70 -2.94 -9.85
N PRO A 179 -6.74 -2.55 -8.56
CA PRO A 179 -7.47 -1.37 -8.13
C PRO A 179 -7.07 -0.14 -8.93
N THR A 180 -8.05 0.64 -9.37
CA THR A 180 -7.80 1.87 -10.11
C THR A 180 -8.88 2.91 -9.82
N THR A 181 -8.44 4.16 -9.66
CA THR A 181 -9.31 5.33 -9.54
C THR A 181 -9.10 6.32 -10.70
N SER A 182 -8.35 5.91 -11.72
CA SER A 182 -8.06 6.72 -12.92
C SER A 182 -9.33 7.05 -13.69
N PRO A 183 -9.75 8.31 -13.81
CA PRO A 183 -10.87 8.71 -14.66
C PRO A 183 -10.68 8.28 -16.11
N THR A 184 -9.46 8.37 -16.63
CA THR A 184 -9.14 7.95 -18.01
C THR A 184 -9.31 6.46 -18.18
N MET A 185 -8.79 5.63 -17.28
CA MET A 185 -8.94 4.17 -17.36
C MET A 185 -10.40 3.74 -17.21
N LEU A 186 -11.15 4.37 -16.29
CA LEU A 186 -12.59 4.09 -16.14
C LEU A 186 -13.39 4.42 -17.42
N ARG A 187 -13.06 5.52 -18.10
CA ARG A 187 -13.65 5.88 -19.39
C ARG A 187 -13.27 4.85 -20.46
N GLN A 188 -12.01 4.44 -20.56
CA GLN A 188 -11.54 3.43 -21.50
C GLN A 188 -12.23 2.07 -21.29
N ILE A 189 -12.45 1.67 -20.02
CA ILE A 189 -13.22 0.45 -19.71
C ILE A 189 -14.67 0.58 -20.18
N ALA A 190 -15.29 1.74 -19.99
CA ALA A 190 -16.66 1.98 -20.49
C ALA A 190 -16.74 1.95 -22.02
N GLU A 191 -15.77 2.53 -22.71
CA GLU A 191 -15.64 2.49 -24.17
C GLU A 191 -15.42 1.05 -24.67
N LEU A 192 -14.55 0.28 -23.99
CA LEU A 192 -14.34 -1.14 -24.29
C LEU A 192 -15.64 -1.95 -24.18
N ARG A 193 -16.38 -1.77 -23.08
CA ARG A 193 -17.66 -2.45 -22.85
C ARG A 193 -18.72 -2.06 -23.91
N SER A 194 -18.68 -0.81 -24.37
CA SER A 194 -19.57 -0.35 -25.48
C SER A 194 -19.22 -0.98 -26.82
N ALA A 195 -17.92 -1.08 -27.13
CA ALA A 195 -17.44 -1.64 -28.38
C ALA A 195 -17.48 -3.19 -28.40
N LEU A 196 -17.26 -3.83 -27.25
CA LEU A 196 -17.18 -5.27 -27.09
C LEU A 196 -18.06 -5.72 -25.90
N PRO A 197 -19.39 -5.78 -26.07
CA PRO A 197 -20.33 -5.94 -24.94
C PRO A 197 -20.25 -7.31 -24.23
N HIS A 198 -19.58 -8.30 -24.83
CA HIS A 198 -19.38 -9.62 -24.23
C HIS A 198 -17.99 -9.77 -23.58
N ALA A 199 -17.11 -8.78 -23.70
CA ALA A 199 -15.87 -8.72 -22.94
C ALA A 199 -16.19 -8.43 -21.46
N ARG A 200 -15.37 -8.97 -20.54
CA ARG A 200 -15.52 -8.71 -19.11
C ARG A 200 -14.22 -8.20 -18.51
N VAL A 201 -14.36 -7.29 -17.54
CA VAL A 201 -13.25 -6.72 -16.80
C VAL A 201 -13.37 -7.17 -15.35
N HIS A 202 -12.44 -7.97 -14.90
CA HIS A 202 -12.38 -8.52 -13.56
C HIS A 202 -11.43 -7.71 -12.69
N LEU A 203 -11.80 -7.53 -11.42
CA LEU A 203 -10.92 -6.89 -10.42
C LEU A 203 -10.12 -7.95 -9.68
N PHE A 204 -8.81 -7.74 -9.58
CA PHE A 204 -7.93 -8.47 -8.69
C PHE A 204 -7.38 -7.51 -7.62
N ASP A 205 -7.89 -7.64 -6.42
CA ASP A 205 -7.42 -6.92 -5.24
C ASP A 205 -7.26 -7.91 -4.09
N PRO A 206 -6.06 -8.46 -3.87
CA PRO A 206 -5.81 -9.46 -2.83
C PRO A 206 -5.98 -8.90 -1.41
N LEU A 207 -5.97 -7.57 -1.28
CA LEU A 207 -6.13 -6.88 -0.01
C LEU A 207 -7.52 -6.26 0.16
N SER A 208 -8.44 -6.42 -0.81
CA SER A 208 -9.82 -5.98 -0.63
C SER A 208 -10.47 -6.83 0.44
N GLY A 209 -10.93 -6.17 1.49
CA GLY A 209 -11.79 -6.82 2.47
C GLY A 209 -13.18 -7.07 1.88
N TYR A 210 -14.05 -7.66 2.70
CA TYR A 210 -15.45 -7.93 2.36
C TYR A 210 -16.27 -6.70 1.94
N GLY A 211 -15.73 -5.48 2.09
CA GLY A 211 -16.37 -4.22 1.66
C GLY A 211 -16.17 -3.86 0.19
N GLY A 212 -15.36 -4.59 -0.59
CA GLY A 212 -15.02 -4.26 -1.97
C GLY A 212 -16.18 -4.37 -2.98
N GLU A 213 -17.26 -5.02 -2.62
CA GLU A 213 -18.45 -5.19 -3.48
C GLU A 213 -19.56 -4.17 -3.18
N THR A 214 -19.39 -3.29 -2.20
CA THR A 214 -20.42 -2.32 -1.86
C THR A 214 -20.40 -1.13 -2.84
N GLN A 215 -21.58 -0.74 -3.33
CA GLN A 215 -21.74 0.48 -4.12
C GLN A 215 -21.58 1.78 -3.28
N GLN A 216 -21.10 1.66 -2.06
CA GLN A 216 -20.91 2.77 -1.15
C GLN A 216 -19.56 2.63 -0.43
N GLN A 217 -18.80 3.72 -0.42
CA GLN A 217 -17.53 3.81 0.28
C GLN A 217 -17.71 4.61 1.57
N PHE A 218 -17.35 4.00 2.70
CA PHE A 218 -17.22 4.69 3.97
C PHE A 218 -15.89 5.45 4.00
N ARG A 219 -15.93 6.76 4.26
CA ARG A 219 -14.75 7.63 4.35
C ARG A 219 -14.68 8.28 5.74
N PRO A 220 -13.73 7.88 6.58
CA PRO A 220 -13.49 8.51 7.87
C PRO A 220 -12.85 9.91 7.67
N LYS A 221 -13.22 10.86 8.55
CA LYS A 221 -12.65 12.21 8.66
C LYS A 221 -12.07 12.37 10.06
N LEU A 222 -10.83 11.90 10.25
CA LEU A 222 -10.18 11.92 11.56
C LEU A 222 -9.98 13.34 12.07
N GLU A 223 -9.74 14.30 11.18
CA GLU A 223 -9.56 15.72 11.53
C GLU A 223 -10.76 16.32 12.23
N ALA A 224 -11.97 15.79 11.98
CA ALA A 224 -13.21 16.24 12.59
C ALA A 224 -13.58 15.48 13.88
N ALA A 225 -12.91 14.37 14.16
CA ALA A 225 -13.24 13.49 15.27
C ALA A 225 -12.58 13.95 16.58
N GLN A 226 -13.34 13.94 17.68
CA GLN A 226 -12.82 14.09 19.04
C GLN A 226 -12.62 12.74 19.73
N VAL A 227 -13.44 11.75 19.38
CA VAL A 227 -13.37 10.38 19.89
C VAL A 227 -13.42 9.44 18.70
N VAL A 228 -12.45 8.55 18.64
CA VAL A 228 -12.40 7.46 17.65
C VAL A 228 -12.43 6.12 18.39
N VAL A 229 -13.35 5.26 18.01
CA VAL A 229 -13.39 3.85 18.41
C VAL A 229 -13.12 3.01 17.17
N SER A 230 -11.98 2.37 17.16
CA SER A 230 -11.57 1.50 16.06
C SER A 230 -11.67 0.03 16.48
N LEU A 231 -12.31 -0.77 15.63
CA LEU A 231 -12.42 -2.22 15.78
C LEU A 231 -11.59 -2.89 14.67
N ASP A 232 -10.38 -3.26 14.99
CA ASP A 232 -9.42 -3.92 14.06
C ASP A 232 -9.12 -3.11 12.79
N ASP A 233 -9.31 -1.77 12.85
CA ASP A 233 -9.05 -0.85 11.73
C ASP A 233 -7.75 -0.07 11.99
N ASP A 234 -6.68 -0.44 11.30
CA ASP A 234 -5.38 0.22 11.44
C ASP A 234 -5.34 1.54 10.65
N LEU A 235 -6.09 2.53 11.12
CA LEU A 235 -6.23 3.86 10.49
C LEU A 235 -4.91 4.59 10.23
N LEU A 236 -3.88 4.34 11.05
CA LEU A 236 -2.54 4.93 10.94
C LEU A 236 -1.55 4.00 10.24
N GLY A 237 -1.96 2.76 9.98
CA GLY A 237 -1.16 1.76 9.28
C GLY A 237 -1.23 1.87 7.75
N PRO A 238 -0.60 0.92 7.05
CA PRO A 238 -0.54 0.92 5.59
C PRO A 238 -1.92 0.95 4.92
N GLY A 239 -2.10 1.89 4.02
CA GLY A 239 -3.34 2.08 3.27
C GLY A 239 -3.35 3.41 2.52
N ALA A 240 -4.26 3.56 1.57
CA ALA A 240 -4.37 4.79 0.78
C ALA A 240 -4.60 6.05 1.63
N MET A 241 -5.28 5.92 2.77
CA MET A 241 -5.58 7.01 3.71
C MET A 241 -4.47 7.29 4.73
N GLN A 242 -3.40 6.48 4.78
CA GLN A 242 -2.38 6.55 5.84
C GLN A 242 -1.81 7.95 6.05
N ALA A 243 -1.37 8.63 4.98
CA ALA A 243 -0.76 9.95 5.08
C ALA A 243 -1.77 11.01 5.58
N ILE A 244 -3.01 10.95 5.11
CA ILE A 244 -4.10 11.86 5.53
C ILE A 244 -4.42 11.64 7.02
N ASN A 245 -4.59 10.39 7.41
CA ASN A 245 -4.91 10.03 8.80
C ASN A 245 -3.75 10.35 9.76
N ALA A 246 -2.50 10.07 9.35
CA ALA A 246 -1.33 10.41 10.14
C ALA A 246 -1.19 11.93 10.32
N ARG A 247 -1.50 12.72 9.28
CA ARG A 247 -1.52 14.18 9.38
C ARG A 247 -2.59 14.67 10.33
N ALA A 248 -3.82 14.17 10.20
CA ALA A 248 -4.93 14.51 11.11
C ALA A 248 -4.61 14.12 12.57
N TRP A 249 -3.98 12.95 12.76
CA TRP A 249 -3.50 12.55 14.07
C TRP A 249 -2.44 13.52 14.63
N GLY A 250 -1.43 13.88 13.83
CA GLY A 250 -0.37 14.82 14.21
C GLY A 250 -0.92 16.18 14.63
N ASP A 251 -1.85 16.73 13.85
CA ASP A 251 -2.50 18.03 14.14
C ASP A 251 -3.28 18.00 15.46
N ARG A 252 -3.81 16.84 15.85
CA ARG A 252 -4.62 16.68 17.07
C ARG A 252 -3.80 16.26 18.30
N HIS A 253 -2.51 15.92 18.14
CA HIS A 253 -1.64 15.46 19.24
C HIS A 253 -0.36 16.25 19.40
N GLY A 254 0.06 17.04 18.40
CA GLY A 254 1.25 17.87 18.47
C GLY A 254 1.16 18.93 19.58
N ASP A 255 1.01 20.18 19.19
CA ASP A 255 0.90 21.31 20.12
C ASP A 255 -0.51 21.51 20.71
N ALA A 256 -1.45 20.61 20.38
CA ALA A 256 -2.82 20.71 20.88
C ALA A 256 -2.89 20.52 22.40
N PRO A 257 -3.62 21.38 23.13
CA PRO A 257 -3.91 21.18 24.54
C PRO A 257 -4.56 19.82 24.81
N ARG A 258 -4.25 19.23 25.96
CA ARG A 258 -4.71 17.86 26.27
C ARG A 258 -6.21 17.66 26.13
N GLU A 259 -7.01 18.68 26.47
CA GLU A 259 -8.47 18.66 26.41
C GLU A 259 -9.01 18.67 24.97
N GLN A 260 -8.19 19.09 24.02
CA GLN A 260 -8.52 19.14 22.59
C GLN A 260 -7.98 17.96 21.80
N ARG A 261 -7.17 17.11 22.44
CA ARG A 261 -6.63 15.91 21.79
C ARG A 261 -7.72 14.92 21.45
N MET A 262 -7.60 14.30 20.29
CA MET A 262 -8.47 13.23 19.88
C MET A 262 -8.24 12.02 20.80
N ARG A 263 -9.32 11.46 21.35
CA ARG A 263 -9.26 10.25 22.15
C ARG A 263 -9.45 9.03 21.25
N LEU A 264 -8.50 8.10 21.29
CA LEU A 264 -8.50 6.89 20.48
C LEU A 264 -8.65 5.64 21.37
N LEU A 265 -9.68 4.86 21.12
CA LEU A 265 -9.89 3.55 21.71
C LEU A 265 -9.77 2.51 20.61
N MET A 266 -8.88 1.53 20.79
CA MET A 266 -8.61 0.48 19.82
C MET A 266 -8.88 -0.90 20.41
N ALA A 267 -9.71 -1.68 19.76
CA ALA A 267 -9.82 -3.13 19.96
C ALA A 267 -9.25 -3.83 18.73
N GLU A 268 -8.24 -4.67 18.91
CA GLU A 268 -7.50 -5.25 17.79
C GLU A 268 -7.08 -6.69 18.05
N THR A 269 -6.94 -7.43 16.97
CA THR A 269 -6.57 -8.85 16.99
C THR A 269 -5.06 -9.04 17.04
N THR A 270 -4.33 -8.15 16.42
CA THR A 270 -2.86 -8.08 16.42
C THR A 270 -2.39 -6.66 16.71
N PRO A 271 -1.22 -6.45 17.32
CA PRO A 271 -0.69 -5.12 17.54
C PRO A 271 -0.51 -4.36 16.22
N THR A 272 -1.11 -3.16 16.16
CA THR A 272 -1.05 -2.28 14.98
C THR A 272 -0.42 -0.93 15.32
N GLN A 273 -0.15 -0.10 14.29
CA GLN A 273 0.33 1.27 14.50
C GLN A 273 -0.74 2.13 15.22
N THR A 274 -2.00 1.92 14.89
CA THR A 274 -3.14 2.59 15.54
C THR A 274 -3.25 2.16 17.00
N GLY A 275 -3.14 0.86 17.27
CA GLY A 275 -3.16 0.33 18.64
C GLY A 275 -2.01 0.83 19.52
N ALA A 276 -0.82 1.01 18.93
CA ALA A 276 0.35 1.59 19.62
C ALA A 276 0.16 3.07 20.01
N LYS A 277 -0.76 3.79 19.38
CA LYS A 277 -1.10 5.19 19.65
C LYS A 277 -2.38 5.36 20.46
N ALA A 278 -3.13 4.28 20.71
CA ALA A 278 -4.42 4.34 21.39
C ALA A 278 -4.30 4.70 22.87
N ASP A 279 -5.20 5.57 23.36
CA ASP A 279 -5.36 5.88 24.79
C ASP A 279 -5.84 4.66 25.60
N ARG A 280 -6.64 3.80 24.95
CA ARG A 280 -7.14 2.55 25.51
C ARG A 280 -7.12 1.46 24.46
N ARG A 281 -6.30 0.46 24.68
CA ARG A 281 -6.13 -0.70 23.80
C ARG A 281 -6.73 -1.94 24.45
N LEU A 282 -7.43 -2.76 23.64
CA LEU A 282 -7.93 -4.08 23.99
C LEU A 282 -7.47 -5.10 22.96
N GLY A 283 -6.71 -6.11 23.39
CA GLY A 283 -6.44 -7.30 22.58
C GLY A 283 -7.64 -8.24 22.63
N ILE A 284 -8.18 -8.61 21.47
CA ILE A 284 -9.40 -9.44 21.39
C ILE A 284 -9.33 -10.40 20.19
N PRO A 285 -9.76 -11.66 20.32
CA PRO A 285 -9.85 -12.56 19.19
C PRO A 285 -10.83 -12.07 18.11
N PRO A 286 -10.56 -12.31 16.80
CA PRO A 286 -11.44 -11.87 15.72
C PRO A 286 -12.89 -12.32 15.87
N SER A 287 -13.09 -13.55 16.38
CA SER A 287 -14.42 -14.14 16.60
C SER A 287 -15.30 -13.39 17.63
N ARG A 288 -14.68 -12.53 18.45
CA ARG A 288 -15.38 -11.76 19.49
C ARG A 288 -15.62 -10.30 19.12
N LEU A 289 -15.02 -9.80 18.05
CA LEU A 289 -15.18 -8.40 17.59
C LEU A 289 -16.64 -8.04 17.32
N ALA A 290 -17.41 -8.95 16.71
CA ALA A 290 -18.83 -8.71 16.45
C ALA A 290 -19.66 -8.56 17.75
N MET A 291 -19.37 -9.38 18.76
CA MET A 291 -20.03 -9.29 20.07
C MET A 291 -19.62 -7.98 20.79
N LEU A 292 -18.35 -7.59 20.69
CA LEU A 292 -17.87 -6.32 21.24
C LEU A 292 -18.61 -5.14 20.61
N ALA A 293 -18.75 -5.13 19.28
CA ALA A 293 -19.47 -4.10 18.55
C ALA A 293 -20.96 -4.03 18.94
N GLN A 294 -21.62 -5.19 19.13
CA GLN A 294 -22.99 -5.25 19.63
C GLN A 294 -23.10 -4.66 21.04
N ALA A 295 -22.17 -4.96 21.94
CA ALA A 295 -22.13 -4.36 23.27
C ALA A 295 -21.97 -2.83 23.24
N ILE A 296 -21.14 -2.32 22.33
CA ILE A 296 -20.97 -0.87 22.10
C ILE A 296 -22.27 -0.25 21.58
N ALA A 297 -22.93 -0.88 20.62
CA ALA A 297 -24.21 -0.42 20.08
C ALA A 297 -25.36 -0.47 21.09
N GLY A 298 -25.22 -1.24 22.15
CA GLY A 298 -26.26 -1.42 23.20
C GLY A 298 -27.23 -2.52 22.90
N GLY A 299 -26.88 -3.45 22.04
CA GLY A 299 -27.68 -4.63 21.70
C GLY A 299 -27.40 -5.81 22.64
N GLY A 300 -28.45 -6.52 22.99
CA GLY A 300 -28.56 -7.90 23.48
C GLY A 300 -27.65 -8.41 24.60
N GLU A 301 -27.92 -9.61 25.04
CA GLU A 301 -27.00 -10.38 25.88
C GLU A 301 -25.82 -10.88 25.00
N VAL A 302 -24.61 -10.48 25.37
CA VAL A 302 -23.37 -10.89 24.69
C VAL A 302 -22.43 -11.59 25.68
N THR A 303 -21.83 -12.67 25.27
CA THR A 303 -20.88 -13.44 26.09
C THR A 303 -19.48 -12.84 25.92
N LEU A 304 -19.14 -11.84 26.72
CA LEU A 304 -17.84 -11.17 26.77
C LEU A 304 -17.25 -11.32 28.18
N THR A 305 -15.91 -11.21 28.27
CA THR A 305 -15.24 -11.14 29.57
C THR A 305 -15.53 -9.81 30.25
N GLU A 306 -15.29 -9.75 31.58
CA GLU A 306 -15.47 -8.52 32.34
C GLU A 306 -14.61 -7.35 31.76
N ALA A 307 -13.37 -7.63 31.34
CA ALA A 307 -12.48 -6.65 30.73
C ALA A 307 -13.04 -6.12 29.40
N GLU A 308 -13.56 -6.99 28.54
CA GLU A 308 -14.18 -6.62 27.26
C GLU A 308 -15.47 -5.82 27.47
N LEU A 309 -16.31 -6.22 28.41
CA LEU A 309 -17.52 -5.48 28.78
C LEU A 309 -17.18 -4.09 29.37
N GLY A 310 -16.15 -4.02 30.21
CA GLY A 310 -15.63 -2.76 30.75
C GLY A 310 -15.18 -1.82 29.65
N TRP A 311 -14.41 -2.34 28.71
CA TRP A 311 -13.92 -1.57 27.54
C TRP A 311 -15.08 -1.14 26.64
N ALA A 312 -16.04 -2.02 26.35
CA ALA A 312 -17.21 -1.69 25.53
C ALA A 312 -18.08 -0.59 26.17
N LYS A 313 -18.29 -0.63 27.49
CA LYS A 313 -18.99 0.42 28.24
C LYS A 313 -18.27 1.77 28.14
N GLU A 314 -16.94 1.76 28.27
CA GLU A 314 -16.11 2.96 28.15
C GLU A 314 -16.18 3.53 26.71
N ALA A 315 -16.04 2.68 25.68
CA ALA A 315 -16.14 3.07 24.28
C ALA A 315 -17.52 3.67 23.97
N ARG A 316 -18.60 3.01 24.38
CA ARG A 316 -19.97 3.51 24.22
C ARG A 316 -20.17 4.87 24.89
N LYS A 317 -19.71 5.02 26.16
CA LYS A 317 -19.80 6.29 26.90
C LYS A 317 -19.04 7.41 26.19
N ALA A 318 -17.83 7.11 25.67
CA ALA A 318 -17.01 8.07 24.96
C ALA A 318 -17.67 8.51 23.65
N LEU A 319 -18.18 7.57 22.85
CA LEU A 319 -18.92 7.87 21.61
C LEU A 319 -20.17 8.73 21.88
N GLN A 320 -20.98 8.37 22.87
CA GLN A 320 -22.18 9.10 23.23
C GLN A 320 -21.89 10.51 23.78
N GLY A 321 -20.80 10.68 24.51
CA GLY A 321 -20.36 11.97 25.03
C GLY A 321 -19.86 12.95 23.95
N ALA A 322 -19.56 12.46 22.76
CA ALA A 322 -19.06 13.24 21.62
C ALA A 322 -19.97 13.11 20.38
N ARG A 323 -21.30 13.09 20.56
CA ARG A 323 -22.25 13.00 19.42
C ARG A 323 -21.95 14.02 18.33
N GLY A 324 -21.99 13.61 17.07
CA GLY A 324 -21.64 14.43 15.91
C GLY A 324 -20.14 14.72 15.76
N ARG A 325 -19.32 14.32 16.75
CA ARG A 325 -17.87 14.50 16.79
C ARG A 325 -17.13 13.22 17.20
N SER A 326 -17.82 12.09 17.24
CA SER A 326 -17.24 10.77 17.45
C SER A 326 -17.18 10.02 16.13
N LEU A 327 -16.44 8.91 16.11
CA LEU A 327 -16.29 8.06 14.95
C LEU A 327 -16.12 6.61 15.40
N MET A 328 -16.87 5.71 14.80
CA MET A 328 -16.66 4.28 14.94
C MET A 328 -16.23 3.70 13.60
N THR A 329 -15.09 3.03 13.57
CA THR A 329 -14.55 2.37 12.38
C THR A 329 -14.34 0.88 12.60
N VAL A 330 -14.28 0.14 11.50
CA VAL A 330 -14.09 -1.31 11.49
C VAL A 330 -13.10 -1.67 10.39
N GLY A 331 -12.16 -2.55 10.71
CA GLY A 331 -11.14 -3.02 9.79
C GLY A 331 -11.72 -3.64 8.53
N ARG A 332 -11.08 -3.41 7.40
CA ARG A 332 -11.57 -3.80 6.07
C ARG A 332 -11.84 -5.30 5.90
N PHE A 333 -11.20 -6.15 6.69
CA PHE A 333 -11.40 -7.61 6.66
C PHE A 333 -12.55 -8.12 7.53
N ALA A 334 -13.23 -7.22 8.23
CA ALA A 334 -14.38 -7.58 9.06
C ALA A 334 -15.60 -7.94 8.18
N PRO A 335 -16.48 -8.82 8.69
CA PRO A 335 -17.70 -9.21 7.98
C PRO A 335 -18.60 -8.00 7.64
N PRO A 336 -19.37 -8.04 6.53
CA PRO A 336 -20.27 -6.94 6.14
C PRO A 336 -21.25 -6.49 7.22
N GLN A 337 -21.70 -7.44 8.05
CA GLN A 337 -22.61 -7.14 9.17
C GLN A 337 -21.98 -6.22 10.21
N LEU A 338 -20.66 -6.34 10.42
CA LEU A 338 -19.94 -5.49 11.36
C LEU A 338 -19.77 -4.06 10.83
N HIS A 339 -19.50 -3.92 9.52
CA HIS A 339 -19.49 -2.62 8.85
C HIS A 339 -20.88 -1.95 8.90
N ALA A 340 -21.95 -2.71 8.63
CA ALA A 340 -23.31 -2.20 8.73
C ALA A 340 -23.66 -1.72 10.16
N LEU A 341 -23.25 -2.46 11.19
CA LEU A 341 -23.46 -2.08 12.58
C LEU A 341 -22.68 -0.80 12.94
N ALA A 342 -21.42 -0.68 12.52
CA ALA A 342 -20.63 0.53 12.75
C ALA A 342 -21.24 1.75 12.05
N LEU A 343 -21.74 1.58 10.82
CA LEU A 343 -22.46 2.62 10.11
C LEU A 343 -23.74 3.05 10.85
N GLN A 344 -24.53 2.08 11.33
CA GLN A 344 -25.73 2.34 12.12
C GLN A 344 -25.42 3.13 13.39
N VAL A 345 -24.35 2.79 14.12
CA VAL A 345 -23.88 3.54 15.29
C VAL A 345 -23.50 4.97 14.91
N ASN A 346 -22.76 5.16 13.82
CA ASN A 346 -22.40 6.50 13.34
C ASN A 346 -23.62 7.34 12.93
N GLN A 347 -24.64 6.72 12.32
CA GLN A 347 -25.91 7.40 11.99
C GLN A 347 -26.66 7.82 13.23
N MET A 348 -26.84 6.89 14.21
CA MET A 348 -27.54 7.20 15.48
C MET A 348 -26.85 8.30 16.29
N LEU A 349 -25.54 8.45 16.16
CA LEU A 349 -24.75 9.46 16.85
C LEU A 349 -24.67 10.80 16.08
N GLY A 350 -25.21 10.87 14.86
CA GLY A 350 -25.13 12.05 14.01
C GLY A 350 -23.73 12.33 13.47
N ASN A 351 -22.93 11.29 13.31
CA ASN A 351 -21.55 11.37 12.84
C ASN A 351 -21.45 11.47 11.31
N VAL A 352 -22.42 10.87 10.60
CA VAL A 352 -22.46 10.89 9.12
C VAL A 352 -22.67 12.32 8.61
N GLY A 353 -21.85 12.73 7.67
CA GLY A 353 -21.77 14.12 7.18
C GLY A 353 -20.81 15.01 7.98
N HIS A 354 -20.34 14.56 9.16
CA HIS A 354 -19.40 15.28 10.02
C HIS A 354 -18.05 14.56 10.13
N THR A 355 -17.99 13.46 10.87
CA THR A 355 -16.76 12.68 11.10
C THR A 355 -16.57 11.52 10.14
N CYS A 356 -17.59 11.21 9.36
CA CYS A 356 -17.52 10.25 8.26
C CYS A 356 -18.51 10.63 7.15
N GLU A 357 -18.22 10.13 5.96
CA GLU A 357 -19.08 10.25 4.77
C GLU A 357 -19.37 8.88 4.18
N ILE A 358 -20.54 8.78 3.56
CA ILE A 358 -20.91 7.66 2.69
C ILE A 358 -20.97 8.23 1.27
N ALA A 359 -20.09 7.75 0.41
CA ALA A 359 -19.96 8.26 -0.94
C ALA A 359 -19.99 7.11 -1.96
N ALA A 360 -20.18 7.46 -3.23
CA ALA A 360 -19.93 6.51 -4.31
C ALA A 360 -18.46 6.09 -4.33
N PRO A 361 -18.15 4.84 -4.70
CA PRO A 361 -16.78 4.40 -4.90
C PRO A 361 -16.06 5.30 -5.90
N LEU A 362 -14.79 5.61 -5.62
CA LEU A 362 -13.98 6.44 -6.51
C LEU A 362 -13.37 5.65 -7.66
N GLY A 363 -13.17 4.36 -7.45
CA GLY A 363 -12.50 3.47 -8.38
C GLY A 363 -13.44 2.57 -9.17
N PHE A 364 -12.82 1.65 -9.90
CA PHE A 364 -13.53 0.61 -10.62
C PHE A 364 -14.26 -0.31 -9.64
N VAL A 365 -15.54 -0.54 -9.94
CA VAL A 365 -16.38 -1.51 -9.23
C VAL A 365 -16.77 -2.61 -10.20
N PRO A 366 -16.42 -3.87 -9.91
CA PRO A 366 -16.79 -4.98 -10.77
C PRO A 366 -18.30 -5.17 -10.79
N GLY A 367 -18.84 -5.48 -11.96
CA GLY A 367 -20.23 -5.87 -12.13
C GLY A 367 -20.46 -7.32 -11.71
N PRO A 368 -21.73 -7.78 -11.77
CA PRO A 368 -22.06 -9.18 -11.57
C PRO A 368 -21.28 -10.09 -12.53
N GLY A 369 -20.60 -11.11 -12.00
CA GLY A 369 -19.77 -12.02 -12.78
C GLY A 369 -18.39 -11.47 -13.17
N GLU A 370 -17.93 -10.42 -12.51
CA GLU A 370 -16.62 -9.78 -12.78
C GLU A 370 -15.67 -9.83 -11.57
N SER A 371 -15.95 -10.66 -10.57
CA SER A 371 -15.00 -10.94 -9.51
C SER A 371 -13.81 -11.79 -10.03
N PHE A 372 -12.71 -11.83 -9.25
CA PHE A 372 -11.59 -12.72 -9.55
C PHE A 372 -12.01 -14.20 -9.60
N LEU A 373 -12.87 -14.62 -8.67
CA LEU A 373 -13.37 -16.00 -8.64
C LEU A 373 -14.31 -16.32 -9.82
N ASP A 374 -15.03 -15.32 -10.35
CA ASP A 374 -15.81 -15.51 -11.59
C ASP A 374 -14.91 -15.72 -12.80
N LEU A 375 -13.76 -14.99 -12.87
CA LEU A 375 -12.74 -15.24 -13.89
C LEU A 375 -12.21 -16.67 -13.80
N VAL A 376 -11.88 -17.14 -12.61
CA VAL A 376 -11.43 -18.51 -12.38
C VAL A 376 -12.45 -19.53 -12.91
N ARG A 377 -13.72 -19.36 -12.56
CA ARG A 377 -14.82 -20.22 -13.04
C ARG A 377 -14.99 -20.15 -14.58
N ASP A 378 -14.84 -18.96 -15.17
CA ASP A 378 -14.91 -18.77 -16.62
C ASP A 378 -13.76 -19.51 -17.33
N ILE A 379 -12.55 -19.45 -16.79
CA ILE A 379 -11.39 -20.15 -17.36
C ILE A 379 -11.57 -21.67 -17.23
N GLU A 380 -11.97 -22.18 -16.06
CA GLU A 380 -12.20 -23.61 -15.83
C GLU A 380 -13.31 -24.15 -16.76
N ALA A 381 -14.33 -23.37 -17.00
CA ALA A 381 -15.40 -23.70 -17.94
C ALA A 381 -15.01 -23.50 -19.42
N ARG A 382 -13.73 -23.19 -19.74
CA ARG A 382 -13.23 -22.96 -21.11
C ARG A 382 -13.96 -21.84 -21.87
N ARG A 383 -14.44 -20.84 -21.14
CA ARG A 383 -15.13 -19.65 -21.72
C ARG A 383 -14.20 -18.50 -22.03
N VAL A 384 -12.90 -18.65 -21.72
CA VAL A 384 -11.89 -17.59 -21.92
C VAL A 384 -10.92 -18.00 -23.02
N SER A 385 -10.85 -17.22 -24.08
CA SER A 385 -9.91 -17.42 -25.18
C SER A 385 -8.71 -16.46 -25.13
N ALA A 386 -8.90 -15.29 -24.50
CA ALA A 386 -7.85 -14.30 -24.31
C ALA A 386 -7.98 -13.64 -22.93
N LEU A 387 -6.86 -13.55 -22.22
CA LEU A 387 -6.74 -12.92 -20.91
C LEU A 387 -5.63 -11.88 -20.94
N PHE A 388 -5.97 -10.63 -20.62
CA PHE A 388 -5.02 -9.55 -20.38
C PHE A 388 -4.92 -9.31 -18.88
N VAL A 389 -3.72 -9.41 -18.34
CA VAL A 389 -3.43 -9.17 -16.92
C VAL A 389 -2.71 -7.84 -16.79
N LEU A 390 -3.41 -6.84 -16.25
CA LEU A 390 -2.96 -5.48 -15.95
C LEU A 390 -3.07 -5.26 -14.42
N ALA A 391 -2.73 -6.26 -13.65
CA ALA A 391 -2.89 -6.35 -12.21
C ALA A 391 -1.55 -6.62 -11.54
N PRO A 392 -1.43 -6.37 -10.23
CA PRO A 392 -0.34 -6.92 -9.45
C PRO A 392 -0.31 -8.46 -9.62
N ASN A 393 0.83 -9.05 -9.48
CA ASN A 393 1.17 -10.46 -9.75
C ASN A 393 0.13 -11.49 -9.21
N PRO A 394 -0.94 -11.81 -9.96
CA PRO A 394 -1.99 -12.71 -9.46
C PRO A 394 -1.53 -14.17 -9.31
N VAL A 395 -0.50 -14.60 -10.01
CA VAL A 395 0.05 -15.94 -9.83
C VAL A 395 0.68 -16.10 -8.45
N TYR A 396 1.34 -15.06 -7.95
CA TYR A 396 1.95 -15.06 -6.63
C TYR A 396 0.94 -14.74 -5.51
N GLN A 397 -0.01 -13.84 -5.78
CA GLN A 397 -0.87 -13.24 -4.75
C GLN A 397 -2.27 -13.87 -4.65
N ALA A 398 -2.62 -14.81 -5.53
CA ALA A 398 -3.91 -15.49 -5.45
C ALA A 398 -4.04 -16.25 -4.12
N PRO A 399 -5.28 -16.45 -3.62
CA PRO A 399 -5.52 -17.31 -2.46
C PRO A 399 -4.91 -18.70 -2.66
N GLY A 400 -4.35 -19.30 -1.59
CA GLY A 400 -3.61 -20.56 -1.68
C GLY A 400 -4.42 -21.78 -2.16
N ASP A 401 -5.74 -21.69 -2.13
CA ASP A 401 -6.69 -22.68 -2.68
C ASP A 401 -7.01 -22.45 -4.16
N VAL A 402 -6.47 -21.38 -4.78
CA VAL A 402 -6.62 -21.06 -6.21
C VAL A 402 -5.27 -21.22 -6.92
N PRO A 403 -4.95 -22.35 -7.55
CA PRO A 403 -3.70 -22.55 -8.28
C PRO A 403 -3.73 -21.77 -9.60
N PHE A 404 -3.62 -20.45 -9.52
CA PHE A 404 -3.90 -19.54 -10.65
C PHE A 404 -2.94 -19.74 -11.83
N ALA A 405 -1.70 -20.17 -11.59
CA ALA A 405 -0.75 -20.50 -12.67
C ALA A 405 -1.29 -21.63 -13.57
N GLU A 406 -1.77 -22.72 -12.97
CA GLU A 406 -2.33 -23.87 -13.70
C GLU A 406 -3.65 -23.51 -14.39
N ILE A 407 -4.46 -22.69 -13.74
CA ILE A 407 -5.74 -22.23 -14.27
C ILE A 407 -5.48 -21.30 -15.48
N CYS A 408 -4.61 -20.32 -15.32
CA CYS A 408 -4.23 -19.36 -16.35
C CYS A 408 -3.65 -20.07 -17.61
N ALA A 409 -2.84 -21.12 -17.41
CA ALA A 409 -2.27 -21.90 -18.51
C ALA A 409 -3.32 -22.53 -19.47
N LYS A 410 -4.58 -22.65 -19.02
CA LYS A 410 -5.70 -23.15 -19.85
C LYS A 410 -6.18 -22.15 -20.88
N VAL A 411 -5.80 -20.86 -20.77
CA VAL A 411 -6.21 -19.79 -21.69
C VAL A 411 -5.27 -19.75 -22.89
N PRO A 412 -5.78 -19.78 -24.13
CA PRO A 412 -4.93 -19.77 -25.33
C PRO A 412 -4.03 -18.55 -25.45
N LEU A 413 -4.59 -17.34 -25.31
CA LEU A 413 -3.82 -16.09 -25.35
C LEU A 413 -3.76 -15.47 -23.94
N ARG A 414 -2.57 -15.31 -23.43
CA ARG A 414 -2.29 -14.66 -22.14
C ARG A 414 -1.30 -13.53 -22.34
N VAL A 415 -1.72 -12.31 -22.05
CA VAL A 415 -0.90 -11.10 -22.14
C VAL A 415 -0.77 -10.51 -20.75
N HIS A 416 0.45 -10.38 -20.27
CA HIS A 416 0.79 -9.69 -19.03
C HIS A 416 1.40 -8.32 -19.34
N ALA A 417 1.04 -7.29 -18.60
CA ALA A 417 1.71 -6.00 -18.63
C ALA A 417 2.16 -5.62 -17.22
N GLY A 418 3.45 -5.39 -17.04
CA GLY A 418 4.04 -5.15 -15.73
C GLY A 418 5.43 -4.53 -15.78
N LEU A 419 5.90 -4.02 -14.64
CA LEU A 419 7.26 -3.47 -14.50
C LEU A 419 8.35 -4.53 -14.56
N HIS A 420 8.04 -5.76 -14.15
CA HIS A 420 8.99 -6.86 -14.00
C HIS A 420 8.48 -8.14 -14.68
N VAL A 421 9.42 -9.00 -15.04
CA VAL A 421 9.11 -10.36 -15.48
C VAL A 421 8.90 -11.24 -14.25
N ASP A 422 7.69 -11.20 -13.70
CA ASP A 422 7.28 -11.92 -12.51
C ASP A 422 6.68 -13.31 -12.83
N GLU A 423 6.13 -14.00 -11.82
CA GLU A 423 5.51 -15.31 -11.97
C GLU A 423 4.32 -15.29 -12.93
N THR A 424 3.59 -14.20 -13.01
CA THR A 424 2.48 -14.01 -13.96
C THR A 424 3.01 -13.84 -15.38
N ALA A 425 4.09 -13.09 -15.56
CA ALA A 425 4.78 -12.97 -16.84
C ALA A 425 5.29 -14.33 -17.32
N ALA A 426 5.88 -15.13 -16.42
CA ALA A 426 6.45 -16.44 -16.74
C ALA A 426 5.42 -17.45 -17.31
N VAL A 427 4.14 -17.34 -16.93
CA VAL A 427 3.07 -18.19 -17.48
C VAL A 427 2.32 -17.54 -18.63
N SER A 428 2.70 -16.35 -19.06
CA SER A 428 2.04 -15.60 -20.14
C SER A 428 2.68 -15.87 -21.50
N ASN A 429 1.91 -15.71 -22.59
CA ASN A 429 2.44 -15.80 -23.95
C ASN A 429 3.18 -14.51 -24.33
N TRP A 430 2.70 -13.38 -23.82
CA TRP A 430 3.28 -12.07 -24.00
C TRP A 430 3.48 -11.39 -22.66
N HIS A 431 4.65 -10.81 -22.48
CA HIS A 431 4.90 -9.83 -21.44
C HIS A 431 5.22 -8.48 -22.09
N LEU A 432 4.56 -7.43 -21.60
CA LEU A 432 4.72 -6.07 -22.09
C LEU A 432 5.26 -5.19 -20.96
N PRO A 433 6.38 -4.49 -21.17
CA PRO A 433 6.89 -3.56 -20.18
C PRO A 433 5.95 -2.36 -20.07
N ILE A 434 5.71 -1.90 -18.85
CA ILE A 434 4.99 -0.65 -18.58
C ILE A 434 5.94 0.39 -18.00
N SER A 435 5.59 1.66 -18.18
CA SER A 435 6.29 2.78 -17.55
C SER A 435 5.94 2.89 -16.07
N GLN A 436 6.89 3.37 -15.27
CA GLN A 436 6.69 3.73 -13.88
C GLN A 436 5.99 5.09 -13.79
N SER A 437 5.28 5.39 -12.71
CA SER A 437 4.46 6.61 -12.59
C SER A 437 5.21 7.95 -12.77
N LEU A 438 6.54 7.97 -12.62
CA LEU A 438 7.35 9.16 -12.85
C LEU A 438 7.83 9.30 -14.30
N GLU A 439 7.47 8.37 -15.19
CA GLU A 439 7.95 8.31 -16.59
C GLU A 439 6.88 8.66 -17.61
N ASP A 440 5.60 8.60 -17.26
CA ASP A 440 4.53 8.80 -18.23
C ASP A 440 3.36 9.61 -17.65
N TRP A 441 2.57 10.20 -18.55
CA TRP A 441 1.35 10.90 -18.18
C TRP A 441 0.26 9.92 -17.78
N SER A 442 -0.32 10.14 -16.61
CA SER A 442 -1.44 9.35 -16.11
C SER A 442 -2.35 10.22 -15.25
N ASP A 443 -3.40 9.63 -14.73
CA ASP A 443 -4.30 10.24 -13.78
C ASP A 443 -4.80 9.23 -12.76
N ALA A 444 -5.17 9.71 -11.58
CA ALA A 444 -5.90 8.94 -10.59
C ALA A 444 -6.61 9.90 -9.62
N ARG A 445 -7.56 9.40 -8.84
CA ARG A 445 -8.10 10.16 -7.71
C ARG A 445 -7.32 9.85 -6.45
N SER A 446 -7.08 10.88 -5.65
CA SER A 446 -6.64 10.69 -4.27
C SER A 446 -7.81 10.18 -3.38
N PRO A 447 -7.53 9.63 -2.20
CA PRO A 447 -8.57 9.04 -1.35
C PRO A 447 -9.67 10.02 -0.91
N ASP A 448 -9.39 11.31 -0.88
CA ASP A 448 -10.37 12.38 -0.65
C ASP A 448 -11.25 12.69 -1.87
N GLY A 449 -10.97 12.07 -3.03
CA GLY A 449 -11.76 12.19 -4.26
C GLY A 449 -11.23 13.20 -5.27
N LEU A 450 -10.17 13.96 -4.93
CA LEU A 450 -9.57 14.93 -5.85
C LEU A 450 -8.91 14.20 -7.03
N ALA A 451 -9.26 14.60 -8.27
CA ALA A 451 -8.59 14.08 -9.47
C ALA A 451 -7.20 14.72 -9.60
N THR A 452 -6.19 13.88 -9.71
CA THR A 452 -4.79 14.27 -9.76
C THR A 452 -4.21 13.84 -11.10
N ILE A 453 -3.55 14.76 -11.79
CA ILE A 453 -2.73 14.45 -12.95
C ILE A 453 -1.37 13.97 -12.46
N ILE A 454 -0.92 12.85 -12.98
CA ILE A 454 0.40 12.30 -12.74
C ILE A 454 1.26 12.72 -13.94
N GLN A 455 2.13 13.72 -13.73
CA GLN A 455 3.03 14.17 -14.78
C GLN A 455 4.38 13.45 -14.69
N PRO A 456 4.99 13.10 -15.83
CA PRO A 456 6.31 12.51 -15.85
C PRO A 456 7.38 13.51 -15.38
N VAL A 457 8.40 13.01 -14.74
CA VAL A 457 9.58 13.77 -14.27
C VAL A 457 10.82 13.39 -15.07
N VAL A 458 10.80 12.21 -15.68
CA VAL A 458 11.84 11.68 -16.56
C VAL A 458 11.19 11.03 -17.78
N ARG A 459 11.99 10.81 -18.81
CA ARG A 459 11.58 9.97 -19.95
C ARG A 459 11.61 8.50 -19.52
N PRO A 460 10.80 7.62 -20.12
CA PRO A 460 10.90 6.19 -19.93
C PRO A 460 12.35 5.71 -20.16
N MET A 461 12.83 4.92 -19.19
CA MET A 461 14.19 4.35 -19.21
C MET A 461 14.20 2.98 -19.84
#